data_ad8206ab40b33f81ef71a6c1d576e6bd
#
_entry.id   ad8206ab40b33f81ef71a6c1d576e6bd
#
_cell.length_a   1.000
_cell.length_b   1.000
_cell.length_c   1.000
_cell.angle_alpha   90.00
_cell.angle_beta   90.00
_cell.angle_gamma   90.00
#
_symmetry.space_group_name_H-M   'P 1'
#
loop_
_entity.id
_entity.type
_entity.pdbx_description
1 polymer ?
#
loop_
_entity_poly.entity_id
_entity_poly.type
_entity_poly.pdbx_seq_one_letter_code
_entity_poly.pdbx_strand_id
1 'polypeptide(L)'
;MTRRLSILLLLLPLMALVGTTVYTYLGSVKSKTVQVRAHLPTVTKPKFLLPGTMFVIQDGKIFKLSGGTFSEIASGNWMQPTLTPDHTRLVAVSKGPQSSDLYLLDLSGHVLKRLTHDEARIIDANHWAYYPRISSDGASVIYSYDSPKYGFRVDFAIWSMSLSGSQSQARRRTTPNGYTGGDIAPLPVSSTGLVYVRHSIDGSGVHSQIWWQARPGLYGVPLTDAGDDCSQPALSPDGSQMAMICTHGSQTARLELAPFNGRTLGSHQVLVASGLNAVPTWSPDGRGIAYLAPAGIAGHFELWWLPLVAVLATPAATATPIASAPASPPTPAPAVKPLQVTDGVDLSATSAPAWY
;
A
#
# COMPACT_ATOMS: atom_id res chain seq x y z
N MET A 1 18.83 66.08 -5.57
CA MET A 1 19.23 64.70 -5.95
C MET A 1 19.99 63.97 -4.86
N THR A 2 20.65 64.63 -3.94
CA THR A 2 21.53 64.07 -2.88
C THR A 2 20.80 63.27 -1.78
N ARG A 3 19.60 63.64 -1.36
CA ARG A 3 18.85 62.98 -0.26
C ARG A 3 18.35 61.56 -0.60
N ARG A 4 18.02 61.27 -1.86
CA ARG A 4 17.58 59.98 -2.30
C ARG A 4 18.74 58.97 -2.42
N LEU A 5 19.91 59.44 -2.79
CA LEU A 5 21.13 58.65 -2.90
C LEU A 5 21.63 58.21 -1.52
N SER A 6 21.52 59.06 -0.50
CA SER A 6 21.92 58.78 0.89
C SER A 6 21.00 57.72 1.53
N ILE A 7 19.71 57.70 1.20
CA ILE A 7 18.77 56.67 1.70
C ILE A 7 19.06 55.31 1.05
N LEU A 8 19.40 55.32 -0.25
CA LEU A 8 19.75 54.07 -0.95
C LEU A 8 21.05 53.47 -0.41
N LEU A 9 22.05 54.30 -0.10
CA LEU A 9 23.33 53.90 0.48
C LEU A 9 23.21 53.34 1.91
N LEU A 10 22.19 53.71 2.68
CA LEU A 10 21.88 53.20 4.01
C LEU A 10 21.03 51.90 3.95
N LEU A 11 20.18 51.78 2.94
CA LEU A 11 19.32 50.58 2.79
C LEU A 11 20.09 49.35 2.31
N LEU A 12 21.11 49.50 1.47
CA LEU A 12 21.92 48.39 0.95
C LEU A 12 22.63 47.61 2.06
N PRO A 13 23.39 48.24 3.01
CA PRO A 13 24.02 47.48 4.09
C PRO A 13 23.00 46.93 5.09
N LEU A 14 21.85 47.57 5.27
CA LEU A 14 20.77 47.03 6.13
C LEU A 14 20.17 45.75 5.52
N MET A 15 19.91 45.73 4.22
CA MET A 15 19.44 44.54 3.52
C MET A 15 20.49 43.43 3.51
N ALA A 16 21.77 43.75 3.38
CA ALA A 16 22.87 42.79 3.49
C ALA A 16 22.95 42.20 4.90
N LEU A 17 22.77 43.01 5.95
CA LEU A 17 22.78 42.56 7.34
C LEU A 17 21.57 41.64 7.64
N VAL A 18 20.38 41.98 7.18
CA VAL A 18 19.18 41.17 7.31
C VAL A 18 19.34 39.87 6.54
N GLY A 19 19.84 39.93 5.30
CA GLY A 19 20.10 38.74 4.49
C GLY A 19 21.11 37.80 5.13
N THR A 20 22.21 38.31 5.70
CA THR A 20 23.19 37.43 6.39
C THR A 20 22.66 36.88 7.70
N THR A 21 21.86 37.62 8.48
CA THR A 21 21.23 37.09 9.70
C THR A 21 20.18 36.04 9.39
N VAL A 22 19.36 36.20 8.36
CA VAL A 22 18.41 35.19 7.90
C VAL A 22 19.15 33.94 7.38
N TYR A 23 20.20 34.14 6.59
CA TYR A 23 21.01 33.03 6.07
C TYR A 23 21.69 32.23 7.19
N THR A 24 22.30 32.90 8.17
CA THR A 24 22.92 32.24 9.33
C THR A 24 21.88 31.56 10.24
N TYR A 25 20.70 32.18 10.41
CA TYR A 25 19.59 31.58 11.14
C TYR A 25 19.07 30.34 10.43
N LEU A 26 18.81 30.39 9.12
CA LEU A 26 18.39 29.22 8.32
C LEU A 26 19.48 28.14 8.28
N GLY A 27 20.76 28.55 8.23
CA GLY A 27 21.88 27.61 8.34
C GLY A 27 21.93 26.94 9.72
N SER A 28 21.64 27.64 10.79
CA SER A 28 21.59 27.09 12.15
C SER A 28 20.37 26.20 12.39
N VAL A 29 19.25 26.50 11.74
CA VAL A 29 18.06 25.63 11.73
C VAL A 29 18.34 24.36 10.93
N LYS A 30 19.05 24.47 9.80
CA LYS A 30 19.46 23.29 9.01
C LYS A 30 20.49 22.41 9.74
N SER A 31 21.38 22.98 10.51
CA SER A 31 22.35 22.21 11.31
C SER A 31 21.74 21.65 12.60
N LYS A 32 20.61 22.17 13.05
CA LYS A 32 19.74 21.57 14.07
C LYS A 32 18.72 20.57 13.48
N THR A 33 18.81 20.23 12.21
CA THR A 33 18.21 18.99 11.75
C THR A 33 18.86 17.91 12.63
N VAL A 34 18.11 17.54 13.66
CA VAL A 34 18.39 16.40 14.52
C VAL A 34 18.92 15.35 13.56
N GLN A 35 20.19 14.92 13.75
CA GLN A 35 20.56 13.60 13.29
C GLN A 35 19.61 12.70 14.05
N VAL A 36 18.45 12.44 13.45
CA VAL A 36 17.73 11.22 13.75
C VAL A 36 18.78 10.18 13.42
N ARG A 37 19.57 9.78 14.43
CA ARG A 37 20.32 8.54 14.39
C ARG A 37 19.28 7.58 13.86
N ALA A 38 19.53 7.06 12.66
CA ALA A 38 18.80 5.90 12.18
C ALA A 38 18.89 4.92 13.34
N HIS A 39 17.86 4.87 14.16
CA HIS A 39 17.72 3.84 15.15
C HIS A 39 17.57 2.61 14.27
N LEU A 40 18.70 1.88 14.13
CA LEU A 40 18.60 0.48 13.75
C LEU A 40 17.46 -0.07 14.57
N PRO A 41 16.45 -0.71 13.95
CA PRO A 41 15.32 -1.22 14.68
C PRO A 41 15.88 -1.99 15.86
N THR A 42 15.67 -1.45 17.07
CA THR A 42 15.98 -2.20 18.27
C THR A 42 15.05 -3.39 18.16
N VAL A 43 15.60 -4.58 17.97
CA VAL A 43 14.85 -5.83 17.87
C VAL A 43 14.16 -6.01 19.21
N THR A 44 13.07 -5.29 19.39
CA THR A 44 12.12 -5.58 20.44
C THR A 44 11.53 -6.92 20.04
N LYS A 45 11.75 -7.92 20.89
CA LYS A 45 11.11 -9.23 20.71
C LYS A 45 9.64 -8.94 20.42
N PRO A 46 9.09 -9.37 19.28
CA PRO A 46 7.72 -9.10 18.98
C PRO A 46 6.85 -9.61 20.12
N LYS A 47 5.87 -8.81 20.53
CA LYS A 47 4.92 -9.18 21.59
C LYS A 47 4.13 -10.44 21.23
N PHE A 48 4.11 -10.78 19.94
CA PHE A 48 3.43 -11.94 19.38
C PHE A 48 4.22 -12.50 18.18
N LEU A 49 4.37 -13.82 18.10
CA LEU A 49 5.03 -14.47 16.97
C LEU A 49 4.01 -14.76 15.86
N LEU A 50 4.20 -14.12 14.72
CA LEU A 50 3.44 -14.43 13.51
C LEU A 50 3.96 -15.72 12.88
N PRO A 51 3.07 -16.56 12.30
CA PRO A 51 3.49 -17.75 11.56
C PRO A 51 4.19 -17.36 10.26
N GLY A 52 5.10 -18.21 9.79
CA GLY A 52 5.77 -18.04 8.50
C GLY A 52 6.83 -16.95 8.48
N THR A 53 7.03 -16.40 7.29
CA THR A 53 8.03 -15.36 7.00
C THR A 53 7.37 -14.18 6.29
N MET A 54 7.65 -12.98 6.73
CA MET A 54 7.10 -11.75 6.19
C MET A 54 8.23 -10.82 5.74
N PHE A 55 8.03 -10.15 4.59
CA PHE A 55 8.91 -9.07 4.14
C PHE A 55 8.15 -7.74 4.29
N VAL A 56 8.80 -6.79 4.95
CA VAL A 56 8.24 -5.47 5.25
C VAL A 56 9.20 -4.38 4.83
N ILE A 57 8.70 -3.17 4.67
CA ILE A 57 9.50 -2.00 4.32
C ILE A 57 9.61 -1.07 5.53
N GLN A 58 10.83 -0.69 5.85
CA GLN A 58 11.16 0.35 6.81
C GLN A 58 12.22 1.26 6.19
N ASP A 59 11.97 2.57 6.15
CA ASP A 59 12.92 3.58 5.64
C ASP A 59 13.57 3.19 4.29
N GLY A 60 12.74 2.70 3.36
CA GLY A 60 13.18 2.28 2.02
C GLY A 60 14.00 1.00 1.98
N LYS A 61 14.12 0.26 3.07
CA LYS A 61 14.84 -1.01 3.15
C LYS A 61 13.88 -2.18 3.26
N ILE A 62 14.26 -3.31 2.70
CA ILE A 62 13.49 -4.55 2.86
C ILE A 62 14.02 -5.30 4.09
N PHE A 63 13.11 -5.56 5.03
CA PHE A 63 13.38 -6.42 6.17
C PHE A 63 12.61 -7.73 6.07
N LYS A 64 13.27 -8.80 6.47
CA LYS A 64 12.68 -10.13 6.68
C LYS A 64 12.34 -10.28 8.16
N LEU A 65 11.05 -10.52 8.46
CA LEU A 65 10.57 -10.89 9.80
C LEU A 65 10.27 -12.39 9.79
N SER A 66 10.99 -13.13 10.58
CA SER A 66 10.81 -14.59 10.72
C SER A 66 11.19 -15.02 12.13
N GLY A 67 10.37 -15.86 12.79
CA GLY A 67 10.61 -16.33 14.15
C GLY A 67 10.83 -15.19 15.16
N GLY A 68 10.20 -14.03 14.93
CA GLY A 68 10.34 -12.85 15.78
C GLY A 68 11.62 -12.05 15.59
N THR A 69 12.40 -12.33 14.55
CA THR A 69 13.65 -11.63 14.25
C THR A 69 13.48 -10.79 12.98
N PHE A 70 13.85 -9.50 13.07
CA PHE A 70 14.00 -8.63 11.91
C PHE A 70 15.44 -8.70 11.39
N SER A 71 15.59 -8.96 10.09
CA SER A 71 16.88 -8.89 9.41
C SER A 71 16.76 -8.07 8.15
N GLU A 72 17.60 -7.05 7.98
CA GLU A 72 17.70 -6.31 6.72
C GLU A 72 18.26 -7.24 5.65
N ILE A 73 17.57 -7.32 4.49
CA ILE A 73 18.00 -8.11 3.34
C ILE A 73 18.40 -7.24 2.14
N ALA A 74 17.85 -6.02 2.04
CA ALA A 74 18.22 -5.09 0.98
C ALA A 74 18.13 -3.64 1.44
N SER A 75 19.20 -2.88 1.27
CA SER A 75 19.28 -1.43 1.46
C SER A 75 18.88 -0.72 0.17
N GLY A 76 18.30 0.48 0.26
CA GLY A 76 17.96 1.32 -0.90
C GLY A 76 16.67 2.11 -0.68
N ASN A 77 15.95 2.40 -1.77
CA ASN A 77 14.63 3.01 -1.75
C ASN A 77 13.58 2.00 -2.23
N TRP A 78 13.51 0.88 -1.54
CA TRP A 78 12.58 -0.20 -1.85
C TRP A 78 11.18 0.07 -1.31
N MET A 79 10.18 -0.44 -2.03
CA MET A 79 8.79 -0.41 -1.59
C MET A 79 7.98 -1.55 -2.23
N GLN A 80 6.81 -1.85 -1.68
CA GLN A 80 5.79 -2.73 -2.23
C GLN A 80 6.31 -4.11 -2.66
N PRO A 81 6.99 -4.86 -1.76
CA PRO A 81 7.45 -6.21 -2.09
C PRO A 81 6.26 -7.14 -2.33
N THR A 82 6.40 -8.05 -3.27
CA THR A 82 5.45 -9.13 -3.52
C THR A 82 6.19 -10.42 -3.82
N LEU A 83 5.69 -11.55 -3.31
CA LEU A 83 6.28 -12.87 -3.52
C LEU A 83 5.83 -13.50 -4.83
N THR A 84 6.69 -14.30 -5.42
CA THR A 84 6.27 -15.27 -6.45
C THR A 84 5.47 -16.40 -5.79
N PRO A 85 4.50 -17.04 -6.50
CA PRO A 85 3.66 -18.10 -5.92
C PRO A 85 4.43 -19.32 -5.40
N ASP A 86 5.64 -19.57 -5.92
CA ASP A 86 6.57 -20.61 -5.45
C ASP A 86 7.35 -20.19 -4.19
N HIS A 87 7.14 -18.96 -3.71
CA HIS A 87 7.82 -18.36 -2.55
C HIS A 87 9.35 -18.38 -2.62
N THR A 88 9.92 -18.35 -3.84
CA THR A 88 11.37 -18.39 -4.03
C THR A 88 11.99 -17.03 -4.34
N ARG A 89 11.17 -16.06 -4.79
CA ARG A 89 11.62 -14.75 -5.24
C ARG A 89 10.66 -13.64 -4.81
N LEU A 90 11.18 -12.43 -4.81
CA LEU A 90 10.44 -11.20 -4.59
C LEU A 90 10.46 -10.35 -5.86
N VAL A 91 9.36 -9.64 -6.13
CA VAL A 91 9.37 -8.45 -6.98
C VAL A 91 9.14 -7.25 -6.07
N ALA A 92 9.98 -6.22 -6.20
CA ALA A 92 9.85 -4.99 -5.44
C ALA A 92 10.06 -3.77 -6.34
N VAL A 93 9.53 -2.63 -5.90
CA VAL A 93 9.74 -1.33 -6.54
C VAL A 93 11.00 -0.71 -5.97
N SER A 94 11.90 -0.23 -6.81
CA SER A 94 12.98 0.69 -6.44
C SER A 94 12.57 2.10 -6.88
N LYS A 95 12.40 3.01 -5.92
CA LYS A 95 11.96 4.39 -6.18
C LYS A 95 13.15 5.32 -6.27
N GLY A 96 13.38 5.88 -7.45
CA GLY A 96 14.28 6.99 -7.66
C GLY A 96 13.63 8.35 -7.38
N PRO A 97 14.36 9.46 -7.53
CA PRO A 97 13.82 10.79 -7.35
C PRO A 97 12.76 11.18 -8.40
N GLN A 98 12.82 10.62 -9.60
CA GLN A 98 11.99 11.01 -10.74
C GLN A 98 11.41 9.84 -11.54
N SER A 99 11.64 8.61 -11.11
CA SER A 99 11.16 7.38 -11.74
C SER A 99 11.07 6.27 -10.70
N SER A 100 10.40 5.19 -11.05
CA SER A 100 10.48 3.95 -10.27
C SER A 100 10.51 2.72 -11.17
N ASP A 101 11.27 1.74 -10.76
CA ASP A 101 11.50 0.51 -11.50
C ASP A 101 11.12 -0.72 -10.71
N LEU A 102 10.69 -1.75 -11.41
CA LEU A 102 10.46 -3.07 -10.85
C LEU A 102 11.73 -3.92 -10.93
N TYR A 103 12.02 -4.61 -9.84
CA TYR A 103 13.15 -5.53 -9.74
C TYR A 103 12.70 -6.89 -9.24
N LEU A 104 13.29 -7.93 -9.81
CA LEU A 104 13.21 -9.31 -9.32
C LEU A 104 14.41 -9.56 -8.40
N LEU A 105 14.16 -10.03 -7.17
CA LEU A 105 15.17 -10.34 -6.17
C LEU A 105 15.02 -11.79 -5.69
N ASP A 106 16.09 -12.34 -5.14
CA ASP A 106 15.99 -13.54 -4.30
C ASP A 106 15.52 -13.19 -2.88
N LEU A 107 15.25 -14.18 -2.04
CA LEU A 107 14.78 -13.97 -0.66
C LEU A 107 15.87 -13.44 0.30
N SER A 108 17.12 -13.35 -0.16
CA SER A 108 18.23 -12.70 0.56
C SER A 108 18.47 -11.26 0.11
N GLY A 109 17.64 -10.75 -0.83
CA GLY A 109 17.67 -9.37 -1.28
C GLY A 109 18.63 -9.11 -2.46
N HIS A 110 19.29 -10.13 -3.03
CA HIS A 110 20.11 -9.93 -4.22
C HIS A 110 19.24 -9.69 -5.43
N VAL A 111 19.60 -8.69 -6.22
CA VAL A 111 18.93 -8.37 -7.48
C VAL A 111 19.27 -9.42 -8.53
N LEU A 112 18.24 -10.13 -9.00
CA LEU A 112 18.35 -11.10 -10.09
C LEU A 112 18.15 -10.45 -11.46
N LYS A 113 17.19 -9.49 -11.55
CA LYS A 113 16.85 -8.82 -12.81
C LYS A 113 16.18 -7.46 -12.53
N ARG A 114 16.54 -6.43 -13.29
CA ARG A 114 15.74 -5.21 -13.45
C ARG A 114 14.67 -5.48 -14.51
N LEU A 115 13.40 -5.34 -14.14
CA LEU A 115 12.26 -5.68 -14.98
C LEU A 115 11.82 -4.50 -15.87
N THR A 116 11.89 -3.26 -15.33
CA THR A 116 11.56 -2.03 -16.05
C THR A 116 12.77 -1.09 -16.11
N HIS A 117 12.76 -0.13 -17.05
CA HIS A 117 13.82 0.84 -17.28
C HIS A 117 13.15 2.19 -17.54
N ASP A 118 12.66 2.82 -16.45
CA ASP A 118 11.73 3.94 -16.48
C ASP A 118 12.42 5.29 -16.29
N GLU A 119 13.73 5.30 -15.99
CA GLU A 119 14.55 6.49 -15.96
C GLU A 119 15.03 6.83 -17.39
N ALA A 120 14.72 8.04 -17.84
CA ALA A 120 15.10 8.55 -19.15
C ALA A 120 15.98 9.80 -19.00
N ARG A 121 16.71 10.14 -20.08
CA ARG A 121 17.55 11.35 -20.11
C ARG A 121 16.74 12.64 -19.99
N ILE A 122 15.50 12.63 -20.50
CA ILE A 122 14.56 13.75 -20.43
C ILE A 122 13.52 13.42 -19.37
N ILE A 123 13.32 14.33 -18.42
CA ILE A 123 12.44 14.14 -17.26
C ILE A 123 10.99 13.76 -17.64
N ASP A 124 10.48 14.38 -18.72
CA ASP A 124 9.12 14.11 -19.20
C ASP A 124 8.94 12.69 -19.77
N ALA A 125 10.03 12.02 -20.09
CA ALA A 125 10.04 10.64 -20.57
C ALA A 125 10.27 9.61 -19.44
N ASN A 126 10.45 10.06 -18.20
CA ASN A 126 10.51 9.17 -17.05
C ASN A 126 9.13 8.61 -16.74
N HIS A 127 9.09 7.38 -16.24
CA HIS A 127 7.87 6.71 -15.88
C HIS A 127 7.90 6.19 -14.44
N TRP A 128 6.71 5.85 -13.95
CA TRP A 128 6.50 5.32 -12.62
C TRP A 128 5.82 3.97 -12.68
N ALA A 129 6.44 2.96 -12.12
CA ALA A 129 5.90 1.61 -11.97
C ALA A 129 5.69 1.29 -10.48
N TYR A 130 4.46 0.94 -10.09
CA TYR A 130 4.09 0.69 -8.69
C TYR A 130 3.18 -0.52 -8.54
N TYR A 131 3.01 -0.98 -7.30
CA TYR A 131 2.07 -2.02 -6.90
C TYR A 131 2.22 -3.33 -7.70
N PRO A 132 3.44 -3.90 -7.79
CA PRO A 132 3.60 -5.16 -8.49
C PRO A 132 2.83 -6.29 -7.80
N ARG A 133 2.23 -7.15 -8.61
CA ARG A 133 1.65 -8.43 -8.20
C ARG A 133 2.02 -9.49 -9.22
N ILE A 134 2.19 -10.72 -8.76
CA ILE A 134 2.53 -11.83 -9.64
C ILE A 134 1.24 -12.58 -10.00
N SER A 135 1.11 -12.97 -11.27
CA SER A 135 0.02 -13.85 -11.70
C SER A 135 0.05 -15.19 -10.97
N SER A 136 -1.10 -15.85 -10.83
CA SER A 136 -1.21 -17.10 -10.08
C SER A 136 -0.34 -18.24 -10.63
N ASP A 137 -0.01 -18.20 -11.93
CA ASP A 137 0.92 -19.13 -12.58
C ASP A 137 2.40 -18.76 -12.41
N GLY A 138 2.71 -17.64 -11.76
CA GLY A 138 4.08 -17.16 -11.58
C GLY A 138 4.76 -16.60 -12.83
N ALA A 139 4.07 -16.57 -13.97
CA ALA A 139 4.69 -16.26 -15.24
C ALA A 139 4.78 -14.74 -15.53
N SER A 140 3.91 -13.93 -14.94
CA SER A 140 3.78 -12.52 -15.26
C SER A 140 3.78 -11.64 -14.01
N VAL A 141 4.29 -10.41 -14.16
CA VAL A 141 4.07 -9.31 -13.22
C VAL A 141 2.97 -8.40 -13.76
N ILE A 142 2.04 -8.01 -12.87
CA ILE A 142 0.95 -7.08 -13.13
C ILE A 142 1.18 -5.88 -12.22
N TYR A 143 1.15 -4.67 -12.76
CA TYR A 143 1.59 -3.47 -12.04
C TYR A 143 0.86 -2.22 -12.53
N SER A 144 0.87 -1.17 -11.74
CA SER A 144 0.38 0.16 -12.11
C SER A 144 1.48 0.92 -12.82
N TYR A 145 1.18 1.52 -13.97
CA TYR A 145 2.15 2.21 -14.80
C TYR A 145 1.55 3.45 -15.45
N ASP A 146 2.27 4.56 -15.44
CA ASP A 146 1.79 5.86 -15.88
C ASP A 146 1.94 6.13 -17.40
N SER A 147 2.18 5.10 -18.20
CA SER A 147 2.28 5.22 -19.66
C SER A 147 0.93 4.97 -20.34
N PRO A 148 0.63 5.69 -21.44
CA PRO A 148 1.34 6.85 -21.98
C PRO A 148 1.09 8.12 -21.17
N LYS A 149 2.11 8.97 -21.09
CA LYS A 149 1.97 10.31 -20.51
C LYS A 149 1.44 11.31 -21.54
N TYR A 150 0.62 12.23 -21.04
CA TYR A 150 0.10 13.37 -21.81
C TYR A 150 0.44 14.67 -21.06
N GLY A 151 1.61 15.23 -21.31
CA GLY A 151 2.10 16.39 -20.60
C GLY A 151 2.28 16.12 -19.10
N PHE A 152 1.73 16.97 -18.24
CA PHE A 152 1.79 16.84 -16.79
C PHE A 152 0.75 15.90 -16.19
N ARG A 153 -0.08 15.27 -17.03
CA ARG A 153 -1.12 14.35 -16.58
C ARG A 153 -0.48 13.00 -16.20
N VAL A 154 -0.71 12.58 -14.97
CA VAL A 154 -0.30 11.27 -14.46
C VAL A 154 -1.55 10.50 -14.07
N ASP A 155 -1.99 9.60 -14.96
CA ASP A 155 -3.04 8.63 -14.67
C ASP A 155 -2.45 7.23 -14.86
N PHE A 156 -2.40 6.47 -13.79
CA PHE A 156 -1.94 5.09 -13.86
C PHE A 156 -2.94 4.21 -14.60
N ALA A 157 -2.44 3.28 -15.38
CA ALA A 157 -3.20 2.15 -15.90
C ALA A 157 -2.57 0.86 -15.38
N ILE A 158 -3.34 -0.22 -15.35
CA ILE A 158 -2.77 -1.53 -15.04
C ILE A 158 -2.15 -2.12 -16.31
N TRP A 159 -0.92 -2.59 -16.15
CA TRP A 159 -0.13 -3.25 -17.18
C TRP A 159 0.30 -4.63 -16.74
N SER A 160 0.66 -5.49 -17.67
CA SER A 160 1.25 -6.80 -17.39
C SER A 160 2.36 -7.12 -18.39
N MET A 161 3.39 -7.81 -17.91
CA MET A 161 4.47 -8.35 -18.74
C MET A 161 4.96 -9.68 -18.17
N SER A 162 5.58 -10.51 -19.00
CA SER A 162 6.24 -11.72 -18.55
C SER A 162 7.44 -11.40 -17.65
N LEU A 163 7.64 -12.15 -16.57
CA LEU A 163 8.84 -12.05 -15.72
C LEU A 163 10.13 -12.38 -16.46
N SER A 164 10.06 -13.28 -17.46
CA SER A 164 11.18 -13.61 -18.33
C SER A 164 11.34 -12.68 -19.54
N GLY A 165 10.28 -11.92 -19.88
CA GLY A 165 10.23 -11.02 -21.03
C GLY A 165 10.94 -9.68 -20.83
N SER A 166 10.73 -8.78 -21.79
CA SER A 166 11.19 -7.39 -21.73
C SER A 166 10.02 -6.43 -21.55
N GLN A 167 10.29 -5.24 -21.00
CA GLN A 167 9.30 -4.18 -20.81
C GLN A 167 8.60 -3.77 -22.12
N SER A 168 9.28 -3.84 -23.28
CA SER A 168 8.70 -3.55 -24.60
C SER A 168 7.53 -4.48 -24.97
N GLN A 169 7.44 -5.63 -24.34
CA GLN A 169 6.37 -6.62 -24.52
C GLN A 169 5.21 -6.41 -23.53
N ALA A 170 5.30 -5.43 -22.63
CA ALA A 170 4.23 -5.11 -21.70
C ALA A 170 2.93 -4.76 -22.42
N ARG A 171 1.81 -5.13 -21.84
CA ARG A 171 0.46 -4.89 -22.39
C ARG A 171 -0.41 -4.19 -21.35
N ARG A 172 -1.06 -3.12 -21.79
CA ARG A 172 -2.03 -2.40 -20.97
C ARG A 172 -3.30 -3.23 -20.80
N ARG A 173 -3.79 -3.33 -19.57
CA ARG A 173 -4.98 -4.09 -19.19
C ARG A 173 -6.21 -3.23 -18.97
N THR A 174 -6.02 -2.00 -18.45
CA THR A 174 -7.15 -1.11 -18.12
C THR A 174 -7.03 0.23 -18.84
N THR A 175 -8.15 0.93 -18.91
CA THR A 175 -8.21 2.32 -19.39
C THR A 175 -8.78 3.17 -18.25
N PRO A 176 -7.94 3.97 -17.58
CA PRO A 176 -8.33 4.78 -16.44
C PRO A 176 -9.18 5.98 -16.84
N ASN A 177 -9.87 6.55 -15.86
CA ASN A 177 -10.44 7.89 -15.99
C ASN A 177 -9.31 8.93 -16.03
N GLY A 178 -9.51 9.99 -16.79
CA GLY A 178 -8.52 11.06 -16.90
C GLY A 178 -8.52 12.02 -15.71
N TYR A 179 -7.33 12.50 -15.33
CA TYR A 179 -7.11 13.47 -14.25
C TYR A 179 -7.53 12.99 -12.85
N THR A 180 -7.55 11.69 -12.61
CA THR A 180 -8.00 11.11 -11.35
C THR A 180 -6.88 10.44 -10.55
N GLY A 181 -5.71 10.24 -11.17
CA GLY A 181 -4.64 9.36 -10.65
C GLY A 181 -4.75 7.93 -11.19
N GLY A 182 -5.88 7.58 -11.80
CA GLY A 182 -6.04 6.38 -12.62
C GLY A 182 -6.42 5.10 -11.89
N ASP A 183 -5.95 3.98 -12.45
CA ASP A 183 -6.18 2.62 -11.94
C ASP A 183 -4.90 2.11 -11.26
N ILE A 184 -4.99 1.72 -9.97
CA ILE A 184 -3.84 1.29 -9.18
C ILE A 184 -4.09 -0.02 -8.43
N ALA A 185 -3.05 -0.52 -7.77
CA ALA A 185 -3.09 -1.65 -6.83
C ALA A 185 -3.78 -2.91 -7.43
N PRO A 186 -3.26 -3.45 -8.55
CA PRO A 186 -3.81 -4.65 -9.16
C PRO A 186 -3.74 -5.85 -8.23
N LEU A 187 -4.77 -6.70 -8.24
CA LEU A 187 -4.84 -7.94 -7.49
C LEU A 187 -5.38 -9.04 -8.41
N PRO A 188 -4.52 -9.92 -8.93
CA PRO A 188 -4.95 -11.05 -9.75
C PRO A 188 -5.87 -11.98 -8.96
N VAL A 189 -7.03 -12.33 -9.52
CA VAL A 189 -8.02 -13.21 -8.88
C VAL A 189 -8.22 -14.53 -9.64
N SER A 190 -7.71 -14.59 -10.85
CA SER A 190 -7.65 -15.79 -11.68
C SER A 190 -6.60 -15.61 -12.79
N SER A 191 -6.48 -16.57 -13.70
CA SER A 191 -5.57 -16.45 -14.85
C SER A 191 -5.81 -15.20 -15.71
N THR A 192 -7.05 -14.70 -15.78
CA THR A 192 -7.41 -13.51 -16.56
C THR A 192 -8.06 -12.41 -15.71
N GLY A 193 -8.77 -12.77 -14.65
CA GLY A 193 -9.52 -11.87 -13.78
C GLY A 193 -8.60 -10.99 -12.93
N LEU A 194 -9.02 -9.75 -12.76
CA LEU A 194 -8.28 -8.73 -12.04
C LEU A 194 -9.21 -7.91 -11.16
N VAL A 195 -8.84 -7.74 -9.90
CA VAL A 195 -9.36 -6.68 -9.03
C VAL A 195 -8.34 -5.54 -9.02
N TYR A 196 -8.80 -4.30 -8.95
CA TYR A 196 -7.94 -3.11 -8.91
C TYR A 196 -8.69 -1.94 -8.27
N VAL A 197 -7.97 -0.92 -7.86
CA VAL A 197 -8.55 0.32 -7.37
C VAL A 197 -8.64 1.31 -8.53
N ARG A 198 -9.81 1.85 -8.77
CA ARG A 198 -10.08 2.93 -9.73
C ARG A 198 -10.39 4.21 -9.01
N HIS A 199 -9.73 5.28 -9.41
CA HIS A 199 -10.06 6.61 -8.95
C HIS A 199 -11.06 7.27 -9.87
N SER A 200 -11.98 8.02 -9.28
CA SER A 200 -12.91 8.93 -9.95
C SER A 200 -12.90 10.28 -9.26
N ILE A 201 -13.40 11.29 -9.93
CA ILE A 201 -13.50 12.64 -9.38
C ILE A 201 -14.92 13.17 -9.61
N ASP A 202 -15.48 13.80 -8.60
CA ASP A 202 -16.75 14.51 -8.66
C ASP A 202 -16.66 15.83 -7.87
N GLY A 203 -17.82 16.47 -7.62
CA GLY A 203 -17.88 17.75 -6.89
C GLY A 203 -17.40 17.68 -5.44
N SER A 204 -17.29 16.50 -4.83
CA SER A 204 -16.82 16.26 -3.45
C SER A 204 -15.34 15.92 -3.37
N GLY A 205 -14.71 15.54 -4.49
CA GLY A 205 -13.27 15.23 -4.54
C GLY A 205 -12.91 13.98 -5.33
N VAL A 206 -11.76 13.43 -5.01
CA VAL A 206 -11.28 12.15 -5.58
C VAL A 206 -11.78 11.00 -4.71
N HIS A 207 -12.40 10.01 -5.34
CA HIS A 207 -12.93 8.82 -4.70
C HIS A 207 -12.22 7.57 -5.20
N SER A 208 -12.05 6.61 -4.33
CA SER A 208 -11.47 5.29 -4.60
C SER A 208 -12.56 4.23 -4.60
N GLN A 209 -12.61 3.41 -5.63
CA GLN A 209 -13.48 2.24 -5.69
C GLN A 209 -12.69 0.99 -6.04
N ILE A 210 -13.06 -0.14 -5.47
CA ILE A 210 -12.54 -1.44 -5.88
C ILE A 210 -13.37 -1.92 -7.07
N TRP A 211 -12.67 -2.28 -8.15
CA TRP A 211 -13.26 -2.71 -9.43
C TRP A 211 -12.80 -4.13 -9.76
N TRP A 212 -13.63 -4.85 -10.50
CA TRP A 212 -13.32 -6.16 -11.05
C TRP A 212 -13.38 -6.15 -12.57
N GLN A 213 -12.45 -6.84 -13.22
CA GLN A 213 -12.34 -7.02 -14.67
C GLN A 213 -12.17 -8.50 -14.98
N ALA A 214 -13.01 -9.05 -15.87
CA ALA A 214 -13.00 -10.48 -16.19
C ALA A 214 -11.76 -10.90 -17.01
N ARG A 215 -11.30 -10.05 -17.90
CA ARG A 215 -10.14 -10.30 -18.78
C ARG A 215 -9.57 -8.97 -19.31
N PRO A 216 -8.29 -8.96 -19.75
CA PRO A 216 -7.68 -7.78 -20.32
C PRO A 216 -8.51 -7.15 -21.44
N GLY A 217 -8.57 -5.82 -21.49
CA GLY A 217 -9.26 -5.04 -22.51
C GLY A 217 -10.79 -4.92 -22.34
N LEU A 218 -11.41 -5.66 -21.41
CA LEU A 218 -12.80 -5.40 -21.05
C LEU A 218 -12.89 -4.22 -20.06
N TYR A 219 -14.02 -3.52 -20.11
CA TYR A 219 -14.32 -2.55 -19.06
C TYR A 219 -14.67 -3.28 -17.77
N GLY A 220 -14.11 -2.83 -16.64
CA GLY A 220 -14.40 -3.40 -15.34
C GLY A 220 -15.75 -2.96 -14.79
N VAL A 221 -16.19 -3.59 -13.72
CA VAL A 221 -17.40 -3.22 -12.96
C VAL A 221 -17.01 -2.90 -11.51
N PRO A 222 -17.66 -1.92 -10.85
CA PRO A 222 -17.38 -1.63 -9.44
C PRO A 222 -17.82 -2.80 -8.56
N LEU A 223 -17.01 -3.07 -7.53
CA LEU A 223 -17.30 -4.01 -6.45
C LEU A 223 -17.76 -3.29 -5.18
N THR A 224 -17.37 -2.02 -5.00
CA THR A 224 -17.76 -1.18 -3.86
C THR A 224 -18.47 0.08 -4.35
N ASP A 225 -19.25 0.71 -3.50
CA ASP A 225 -19.88 1.98 -3.82
C ASP A 225 -18.85 3.13 -3.77
N ALA A 226 -19.07 4.19 -4.58
CA ALA A 226 -18.17 5.34 -4.60
C ALA A 226 -18.10 6.06 -3.25
N GLY A 227 -19.23 6.12 -2.53
CA GLY A 227 -19.32 6.75 -1.20
C GLY A 227 -18.60 5.99 -0.09
N ASP A 228 -18.26 4.71 -0.30
CA ASP A 228 -17.49 3.92 0.65
C ASP A 228 -16.00 4.28 0.63
N ASP A 229 -15.52 4.79 -0.50
CA ASP A 229 -14.13 5.22 -0.71
C ASP A 229 -13.13 4.14 -0.28
N CYS A 230 -13.26 2.96 -0.92
CA CYS A 230 -12.51 1.75 -0.58
C CYS A 230 -11.26 1.57 -1.44
N SER A 231 -10.19 1.09 -0.82
CA SER A 231 -8.88 0.88 -1.44
C SER A 231 -8.14 -0.32 -0.81
N GLN A 232 -6.93 -0.61 -1.27
CA GLN A 232 -6.00 -1.60 -0.72
C GLN A 232 -6.62 -3.00 -0.54
N PRO A 233 -7.21 -3.59 -1.58
CA PRO A 233 -7.82 -4.91 -1.48
C PRO A 233 -6.77 -6.00 -1.24
N ALA A 234 -7.10 -6.97 -0.38
CA ALA A 234 -6.31 -8.17 -0.10
C ALA A 234 -7.21 -9.39 -0.01
N LEU A 235 -6.93 -10.42 -0.82
CA LEU A 235 -7.69 -11.68 -0.81
C LEU A 235 -7.16 -12.65 0.22
N SER A 236 -8.08 -13.41 0.84
CA SER A 236 -7.74 -14.59 1.62
C SER A 236 -7.03 -15.63 0.73
N PRO A 237 -6.23 -16.53 1.31
CA PRO A 237 -5.51 -17.54 0.53
C PRO A 237 -6.41 -18.43 -0.32
N ASP A 238 -7.63 -18.68 0.13
CA ASP A 238 -8.66 -19.44 -0.61
C ASP A 238 -9.47 -18.61 -1.60
N GLY A 239 -9.25 -17.28 -1.62
CA GLY A 239 -9.93 -16.33 -2.50
C GLY A 239 -11.41 -16.06 -2.14
N SER A 240 -11.90 -16.54 -1.01
CA SER A 240 -13.32 -16.43 -0.61
C SER A 240 -13.68 -15.15 0.15
N GLN A 241 -12.67 -14.43 0.65
CA GLN A 241 -12.83 -13.21 1.44
C GLN A 241 -11.92 -12.11 0.90
N MET A 242 -12.38 -10.87 0.96
CA MET A 242 -11.58 -9.68 0.63
C MET A 242 -11.53 -8.74 1.83
N ALA A 243 -10.32 -8.49 2.31
CA ALA A 243 -10.06 -7.40 3.25
C ALA A 243 -9.75 -6.13 2.46
N MET A 244 -10.17 -4.98 2.97
CA MET A 244 -9.98 -3.68 2.32
C MET A 244 -9.96 -2.55 3.33
N ILE A 245 -9.49 -1.39 2.91
CA ILE A 245 -9.53 -0.15 3.69
C ILE A 245 -10.58 0.76 3.08
N CYS A 246 -11.55 1.19 3.89
CA CYS A 246 -12.62 2.11 3.48
C CYS A 246 -12.68 3.31 4.42
N THR A 247 -12.91 4.52 3.88
CA THR A 247 -12.96 5.77 4.69
C THR A 247 -14.39 6.28 4.89
N HIS A 248 -15.32 5.97 4.01
CA HIS A 248 -16.71 6.45 4.02
C HIS A 248 -16.80 7.98 4.21
N GLY A 249 -15.91 8.73 3.53
CA GLY A 249 -15.82 10.17 3.67
C GLY A 249 -15.35 10.67 5.04
N SER A 250 -14.81 9.79 5.88
CA SER A 250 -14.35 10.12 7.24
C SER A 250 -12.82 10.29 7.31
N GLN A 251 -12.33 10.78 8.47
CA GLN A 251 -10.89 10.87 8.78
C GLN A 251 -10.31 9.53 9.25
N THR A 252 -11.12 8.49 9.40
CA THR A 252 -10.69 7.16 9.81
C THR A 252 -10.62 6.24 8.62
N ALA A 253 -9.56 5.43 8.53
CA ALA A 253 -9.39 4.37 7.55
C ALA A 253 -9.74 3.03 8.20
N ARG A 254 -10.96 2.53 7.94
CA ARG A 254 -11.49 1.31 8.55
C ARG A 254 -10.95 0.08 7.84
N LEU A 255 -10.58 -0.94 8.61
CA LEU A 255 -10.33 -2.27 8.05
C LEU A 255 -11.66 -3.01 7.94
N GLU A 256 -12.06 -3.34 6.74
CA GLU A 256 -13.31 -4.04 6.43
C GLU A 256 -13.05 -5.38 5.75
N LEU A 257 -14.01 -6.29 5.90
CA LEU A 257 -14.01 -7.64 5.34
C LEU A 257 -15.33 -7.88 4.61
N ALA A 258 -15.27 -8.48 3.42
CA ALA A 258 -16.46 -8.92 2.71
C ALA A 258 -16.24 -10.30 2.06
N PRO A 259 -17.28 -11.15 1.97
CA PRO A 259 -17.24 -12.34 1.15
C PRO A 259 -17.01 -11.98 -0.32
N PHE A 260 -16.16 -12.73 -1.00
CA PHE A 260 -15.85 -12.55 -2.42
C PHE A 260 -15.98 -13.88 -3.16
N ASN A 261 -16.73 -13.90 -4.25
CA ASN A 261 -16.96 -15.11 -5.06
C ASN A 261 -16.20 -15.12 -6.39
N GLY A 262 -15.18 -14.27 -6.52
CA GLY A 262 -14.40 -14.11 -7.75
C GLY A 262 -14.95 -13.04 -8.70
N ARG A 263 -16.15 -12.49 -8.45
CA ARG A 263 -16.81 -11.48 -9.32
C ARG A 263 -17.59 -10.41 -8.57
N THR A 264 -18.12 -10.73 -7.40
CA THR A 264 -18.94 -9.82 -6.58
C THR A 264 -18.50 -9.86 -5.14
N LEU A 265 -18.68 -8.75 -4.44
CA LEU A 265 -18.53 -8.65 -2.99
C LEU A 265 -19.89 -8.81 -2.32
N GLY A 266 -19.91 -9.49 -1.17
CA GLY A 266 -21.03 -9.49 -0.24
C GLY A 266 -21.02 -8.27 0.66
N SER A 267 -21.88 -8.30 1.69
CA SER A 267 -21.98 -7.20 2.68
C SER A 267 -20.66 -7.04 3.44
N HIS A 268 -20.27 -5.79 3.65
CA HIS A 268 -19.05 -5.42 4.38
C HIS A 268 -19.26 -5.57 5.89
N GLN A 269 -18.25 -6.14 6.56
CA GLN A 269 -18.16 -6.20 8.01
C GLN A 269 -16.95 -5.37 8.45
N VAL A 270 -17.18 -4.40 9.32
CA VAL A 270 -16.10 -3.61 9.94
C VAL A 270 -15.36 -4.46 10.95
N LEU A 271 -14.06 -4.68 10.74
CA LEU A 271 -13.19 -5.41 11.67
C LEU A 271 -12.47 -4.46 12.63
N VAL A 272 -11.97 -3.33 12.13
CA VAL A 272 -11.32 -2.29 12.93
C VAL A 272 -11.89 -0.94 12.51
N ALA A 273 -12.64 -0.28 13.40
CA ALA A 273 -13.38 0.94 13.08
C ALA A 273 -12.61 2.23 13.33
N SER A 274 -11.54 2.19 14.13
CA SER A 274 -10.81 3.36 14.61
C SER A 274 -9.39 3.43 14.02
N GLY A 275 -8.86 4.65 13.95
CA GLY A 275 -7.48 4.90 13.54
C GLY A 275 -7.28 5.02 12.04
N LEU A 276 -6.02 5.00 11.64
CA LEU A 276 -5.56 5.01 10.23
C LEU A 276 -5.01 3.61 9.92
N ASN A 277 -5.89 2.68 9.57
CA ASN A 277 -5.46 1.33 9.19
C ASN A 277 -4.99 1.33 7.74
N ALA A 278 -3.99 0.52 7.41
CA ALA A 278 -3.40 0.45 6.08
C ALA A 278 -2.90 -0.96 5.74
N VAL A 279 -2.82 -1.23 4.46
CA VAL A 279 -2.16 -2.37 3.81
C VAL A 279 -2.46 -3.73 4.46
N PRO A 280 -3.73 -4.12 4.53
CA PRO A 280 -4.10 -5.42 5.08
C PRO A 280 -3.44 -6.55 4.29
N THR A 281 -2.99 -7.57 5.00
CA THR A 281 -2.34 -8.75 4.42
C THR A 281 -2.80 -10.00 5.18
N TRP A 282 -3.30 -10.99 4.47
CA TRP A 282 -3.73 -12.25 5.04
C TRP A 282 -2.54 -13.11 5.49
N SER A 283 -2.71 -13.82 6.58
CA SER A 283 -1.79 -14.89 6.93
C SER A 283 -1.85 -16.01 5.90
N PRO A 284 -0.73 -16.72 5.66
CA PRO A 284 -0.70 -17.83 4.70
C PRO A 284 -1.71 -18.94 5.00
N ASP A 285 -2.05 -19.14 6.27
CA ASP A 285 -3.02 -20.12 6.75
C ASP A 285 -4.49 -19.62 6.77
N GLY A 286 -4.72 -18.36 6.37
CA GLY A 286 -6.04 -17.74 6.33
C GLY A 286 -6.66 -17.45 7.71
N ARG A 287 -5.91 -17.60 8.81
CA ARG A 287 -6.45 -17.48 10.18
C ARG A 287 -6.53 -16.05 10.70
N GLY A 288 -6.03 -15.10 9.96
CA GLY A 288 -6.10 -13.70 10.36
C GLY A 288 -5.50 -12.74 9.36
N ILE A 289 -5.54 -11.47 9.71
CA ILE A 289 -5.06 -10.36 8.90
C ILE A 289 -4.02 -9.59 9.70
N ALA A 290 -2.84 -9.39 9.09
CA ALA A 290 -1.89 -8.39 9.52
C ALA A 290 -2.21 -7.07 8.81
N TYR A 291 -2.04 -5.95 9.49
CA TYR A 291 -2.22 -4.61 8.93
C TYR A 291 -1.31 -3.62 9.63
N LEU A 292 -1.11 -2.45 9.04
CA LEU A 292 -0.36 -1.37 9.67
C LEU A 292 -1.31 -0.33 10.24
N ALA A 293 -1.00 0.15 11.44
CA ALA A 293 -1.70 1.26 12.07
C ALA A 293 -0.76 2.03 13.00
N PRO A 294 -0.99 3.35 13.22
CA PRO A 294 -0.20 4.13 14.14
C PRO A 294 -0.26 3.59 15.56
N ALA A 295 0.88 3.59 16.25
CA ALA A 295 0.98 3.25 17.67
C ALA A 295 1.92 4.23 18.40
N GLY A 296 1.72 4.33 19.71
CA GLY A 296 2.51 5.21 20.56
C GLY A 296 2.27 6.71 20.29
N ILE A 297 3.01 7.54 21.05
CA ILE A 297 2.89 9.01 21.00
C ILE A 297 3.45 9.57 19.67
N ALA A 298 4.45 8.93 19.08
CA ALA A 298 5.07 9.37 17.83
C ALA A 298 4.22 9.10 16.58
N GLY A 299 3.18 8.25 16.70
CA GLY A 299 2.30 7.90 15.59
C GLY A 299 2.98 7.06 14.50
N HIS A 300 4.07 6.34 14.84
CA HIS A 300 4.75 5.43 13.93
C HIS A 300 3.83 4.29 13.52
N PHE A 301 3.86 3.90 12.25
CA PHE A 301 3.10 2.76 11.78
C PHE A 301 3.73 1.45 12.24
N GLU A 302 2.96 0.70 13.01
CA GLU A 302 3.36 -0.60 13.56
C GLU A 302 2.55 -1.72 12.94
N LEU A 303 3.09 -2.93 12.99
CA LEU A 303 2.41 -4.14 12.56
C LEU A 303 1.43 -4.60 13.64
N TRP A 304 0.20 -4.83 13.24
CA TRP A 304 -0.87 -5.36 14.06
C TRP A 304 -1.38 -6.68 13.50
N TRP A 305 -1.83 -7.54 14.37
CA TRP A 305 -2.42 -8.83 14.04
C TRP A 305 -3.86 -8.91 14.51
N LEU A 306 -4.76 -9.32 13.62
CA LEU A 306 -6.17 -9.55 13.91
C LEU A 306 -6.49 -11.02 13.61
N PRO A 307 -6.64 -11.90 14.64
CA PRO A 307 -7.07 -13.27 14.42
C PRO A 307 -8.54 -13.33 14.02
N LEU A 308 -8.89 -14.13 13.00
CA LEU A 308 -10.26 -14.25 12.47
C LEU A 308 -10.98 -15.55 12.88
N VAL A 309 -10.31 -16.48 13.52
CA VAL A 309 -10.84 -17.83 13.85
C VAL A 309 -12.14 -17.76 14.67
N ALA A 310 -12.35 -16.70 15.45
CA ALA A 310 -13.57 -16.49 16.22
C ALA A 310 -14.71 -15.85 15.39
N VAL A 311 -14.38 -15.18 14.29
CA VAL A 311 -15.36 -14.43 13.45
C VAL A 311 -16.03 -15.36 12.43
N LEU A 312 -15.29 -16.33 11.91
CA LEU A 312 -15.76 -17.28 10.88
C LEU A 312 -16.52 -18.47 11.46
N ALA A 313 -16.50 -18.68 12.78
CA ALA A 313 -17.08 -19.84 13.44
C ALA A 313 -18.58 -19.69 13.80
N THR A 314 -19.28 -18.68 13.29
CA THR A 314 -20.73 -18.59 13.48
C THR A 314 -21.40 -19.49 12.44
N PRO A 315 -21.87 -20.72 12.79
CA PRO A 315 -22.59 -21.53 11.84
C PRO A 315 -23.90 -20.84 11.49
N ALA A 316 -24.21 -20.80 10.21
CA ALA A 316 -25.56 -20.47 9.76
C ALA A 316 -26.51 -21.43 10.48
N ALA A 317 -27.32 -20.93 11.38
CA ALA A 317 -28.34 -21.71 12.08
C ALA A 317 -29.25 -22.33 11.01
N THR A 318 -29.15 -23.64 10.85
CA THR A 318 -30.12 -24.44 10.10
C THR A 318 -31.45 -24.29 10.83
N ALA A 319 -32.29 -23.40 10.37
CA ALA A 319 -33.59 -23.16 10.94
C ALA A 319 -34.48 -24.37 10.63
N THR A 320 -34.68 -25.23 11.61
CA THR A 320 -35.84 -26.10 11.68
C THR A 320 -37.00 -25.26 12.18
N PRO A 321 -38.15 -25.21 11.52
CA PRO A 321 -39.26 -24.38 11.95
C PRO A 321 -40.00 -25.08 13.13
N ILE A 322 -39.79 -24.60 14.35
CA ILE A 322 -40.64 -24.85 15.49
C ILE A 322 -41.08 -23.51 16.07
N ALA A 323 -42.41 -23.44 16.32
CA ALA A 323 -43.20 -22.26 16.65
C ALA A 323 -42.69 -21.41 17.83
N SER A 324 -42.75 -20.09 17.63
CA SER A 324 -43.06 -19.01 18.54
C SER A 324 -42.54 -19.03 19.97
N ALA A 325 -41.35 -18.42 20.15
CA ALA A 325 -41.04 -17.61 21.32
C ALA A 325 -40.36 -16.30 20.83
N PRO A 326 -40.51 -15.14 21.50
CA PRO A 326 -39.89 -13.90 21.04
C PRO A 326 -38.35 -14.06 21.04
N ALA A 327 -37.76 -13.93 19.88
CA ALA A 327 -36.33 -14.05 19.71
C ALA A 327 -35.61 -12.93 20.50
N SER A 328 -34.80 -13.32 21.46
CA SER A 328 -33.82 -12.41 22.07
C SER A 328 -32.88 -11.88 20.94
N PRO A 329 -32.50 -10.61 20.95
CA PRO A 329 -31.57 -10.07 19.98
C PRO A 329 -30.28 -10.91 20.00
N PRO A 330 -29.68 -11.19 18.82
CA PRO A 330 -28.46 -11.97 18.76
C PRO A 330 -27.38 -11.29 19.59
N THR A 331 -26.77 -12.02 20.51
CA THR A 331 -25.63 -11.56 21.28
C THR A 331 -24.52 -11.23 20.27
N PRO A 332 -23.97 -9.99 20.26
CA PRO A 332 -22.88 -9.66 19.36
C PRO A 332 -21.72 -10.64 19.60
N ALA A 333 -21.19 -11.20 18.52
CA ALA A 333 -20.01 -12.03 18.60
C ALA A 333 -18.89 -11.30 19.35
N PRO A 334 -18.08 -11.97 20.17
CA PRO A 334 -17.03 -11.31 20.95
C PRO A 334 -16.10 -10.58 20.00
N ALA A 335 -15.95 -9.26 20.21
CA ALA A 335 -15.07 -8.43 19.40
C ALA A 335 -13.63 -8.95 19.56
N VAL A 336 -13.06 -9.48 18.49
CA VAL A 336 -11.67 -9.93 18.48
C VAL A 336 -10.79 -8.70 18.56
N LYS A 337 -9.96 -8.62 19.59
CA LYS A 337 -9.08 -7.48 19.82
C LYS A 337 -7.80 -7.62 19.00
N PRO A 338 -7.41 -6.60 18.20
CA PRO A 338 -6.12 -6.60 17.53
C PRO A 338 -4.95 -6.66 18.53
N LEU A 339 -3.90 -7.37 18.14
CA LEU A 339 -2.66 -7.53 18.90
C LEU A 339 -1.54 -6.74 18.20
N GLN A 340 -0.88 -5.85 18.92
CA GLN A 340 0.30 -5.15 18.40
C GLN A 340 1.48 -6.13 18.33
N VAL A 341 2.08 -6.26 17.14
CA VAL A 341 3.20 -7.17 16.85
C VAL A 341 4.53 -6.45 17.02
N THR A 342 4.66 -5.23 16.49
CA THR A 342 5.88 -4.42 16.54
C THR A 342 5.70 -3.18 17.41
N ASP A 343 6.82 -2.59 17.83
CA ASP A 343 6.82 -1.37 18.65
C ASP A 343 8.07 -0.54 18.33
N GLY A 344 7.88 0.70 17.89
CA GLY A 344 8.93 1.65 17.52
C GLY A 344 9.65 1.33 16.21
N VAL A 345 9.04 0.54 15.30
CA VAL A 345 9.69 0.13 14.04
C VAL A 345 9.43 1.13 12.91
N ASP A 346 8.27 1.78 12.86
CA ASP A 346 7.86 2.74 11.81
C ASP A 346 7.88 2.14 10.40
N LEU A 347 6.98 1.22 10.15
CA LEU A 347 6.84 0.53 8.87
C LEU A 347 6.15 1.42 7.82
N SER A 348 6.48 1.21 6.55
CA SER A 348 5.90 1.97 5.43
C SER A 348 4.44 1.59 5.18
N ALA A 349 3.50 2.48 5.53
CA ALA A 349 2.07 2.31 5.34
C ALA A 349 1.62 2.26 3.86
N THR A 350 2.53 2.53 2.92
CA THR A 350 2.28 2.44 1.47
C THR A 350 2.74 1.11 0.85
N SER A 351 3.27 0.21 1.68
CA SER A 351 3.88 -1.05 1.24
C SER A 351 3.27 -2.21 2.01
N ALA A 352 2.35 -2.93 1.36
CA ALA A 352 1.79 -4.13 1.95
C ALA A 352 2.89 -5.16 2.26
N PRO A 353 2.89 -5.78 3.44
CA PRO A 353 3.79 -6.88 3.73
C PRO A 353 3.63 -8.03 2.72
N ALA A 354 4.73 -8.65 2.30
CA ALA A 354 4.69 -9.89 1.54
C ALA A 354 4.90 -11.06 2.51
N TRP A 355 3.93 -11.97 2.60
CA TRP A 355 3.86 -12.98 3.65
C TRP A 355 3.64 -14.39 3.09
N TYR A 356 4.40 -15.41 3.62
CA TYR A 356 4.28 -16.82 3.23
C TYR A 356 4.61 -17.77 4.39
#